data_90791376ca43ff471c98e253fb31fcaf
#
_entry.id   90791376ca43ff471c98e253fb31fcaf
#
_cell.length_a   1.000
_cell.length_b   1.000
_cell.length_c   1.000
_cell.angle_alpha   90.00
_cell.angle_beta   90.00
_cell.angle_gamma   90.00
#
_symmetry.space_group_name_H-M   'P 1'
#
loop_
_entity.id
_entity.type
_entity.pdbx_description
1 polymer ?
#
loop_
_entity_poly.entity_id
_entity_poly.type
_entity_poly.pdbx_seq_one_letter_code
_entity_poly.pdbx_strand_id
1 'polypeptide(L)'
;MTDQKKAISRRSFLKGSLAAGAAISTPALWIQGAYAGGHGFRNDPSNKATVTLGFNVPQTGAYADEGADELRAFKLAVKHLNGEGDGGMMQTMKPMNLKGNGILGKKVDFVTGDTQTKSDAARASAKRMIEKDGVIMFSGGSSSGVAVAVQALAQEMGTIFMAGLTHSNDTTGKDRRRYGFRHFFNAHMSGAALAPVLQAEYGDERQVYHLTADYNWGWSQEASIQDATAKQANWNTVNAVRTPLGAGDFSQYITPVLNSGADTLVLNHYGKDMVNSLTQAVQFGLLDKQVNGKDFTVVVPLFSRLMAQGAGESIK
;
A
#
# COMPACT_ATOMS: atom_id res chain seq x y z
N MET A 1 54.23 -37.59 7.18
CA MET A 1 53.14 -37.73 6.19
C MET A 1 52.27 -36.48 6.32
N THR A 2 52.49 -35.49 5.49
CA THR A 2 51.79 -34.20 5.50
C THR A 2 50.73 -34.23 4.41
N ASP A 3 49.48 -34.20 4.85
CA ASP A 3 48.31 -34.22 3.99
C ASP A 3 48.08 -32.79 3.42
N GLN A 4 48.48 -32.60 2.18
CA GLN A 4 48.24 -31.33 1.46
C GLN A 4 46.80 -31.30 0.99
N LYS A 5 45.94 -30.53 1.69
CA LYS A 5 44.63 -30.14 1.19
C LYS A 5 44.77 -29.32 -0.09
N LYS A 6 44.47 -29.90 -1.24
CA LYS A 6 44.41 -29.20 -2.52
C LYS A 6 43.31 -28.13 -2.47
N ALA A 7 43.73 -26.87 -2.48
CA ALA A 7 42.79 -25.76 -2.60
C ALA A 7 42.15 -25.78 -3.99
N ILE A 8 40.83 -25.79 -4.01
CA ILE A 8 40.04 -25.70 -5.24
C ILE A 8 40.22 -24.29 -5.83
N SER A 9 40.75 -24.21 -7.06
CA SER A 9 40.97 -22.91 -7.72
C SER A 9 39.63 -22.24 -8.05
N ARG A 10 39.59 -20.89 -7.99
CA ARG A 10 38.40 -20.09 -8.38
C ARG A 10 37.89 -20.46 -9.77
N ARG A 11 38.75 -20.86 -10.67
CA ARG A 11 38.42 -21.28 -12.05
C ARG A 11 37.73 -22.65 -12.10
N SER A 12 38.08 -23.56 -11.19
CA SER A 12 37.43 -24.88 -11.06
C SER A 12 36.07 -24.77 -10.38
N PHE A 13 35.94 -23.83 -9.44
CA PHE A 13 34.66 -23.50 -8.78
C PHE A 13 33.65 -22.89 -9.78
N LEU A 14 34.10 -21.94 -10.62
CA LEU A 14 33.24 -21.32 -11.64
C LEU A 14 32.85 -22.31 -12.76
N LYS A 15 33.70 -23.26 -13.12
CA LYS A 15 33.33 -24.30 -14.11
C LYS A 15 32.34 -25.32 -13.54
N GLY A 16 32.48 -25.67 -12.25
CA GLY A 16 31.54 -26.54 -11.55
C GLY A 16 30.14 -25.88 -11.33
N SER A 17 30.12 -24.59 -11.01
CA SER A 17 28.89 -23.84 -10.83
C SER A 17 28.16 -23.56 -12.15
N LEU A 18 28.88 -23.41 -13.27
CA LEU A 18 28.26 -23.31 -14.60
C LEU A 18 27.63 -24.63 -15.06
N ALA A 19 28.22 -25.77 -14.77
CA ALA A 19 27.67 -27.07 -15.10
C ALA A 19 26.46 -27.43 -14.21
N ALA A 20 26.48 -27.06 -12.93
CA ALA A 20 25.33 -27.21 -12.03
C ALA A 20 24.23 -26.17 -12.34
N GLY A 21 24.59 -24.95 -12.75
CA GLY A 21 23.67 -23.89 -13.15
C GLY A 21 22.90 -24.18 -14.42
N ALA A 22 23.51 -24.87 -15.39
CA ALA A 22 22.83 -25.23 -16.64
C ALA A 22 21.74 -26.32 -16.47
N ALA A 23 21.82 -27.13 -15.40
CA ALA A 23 20.78 -28.11 -15.09
C ALA A 23 19.58 -27.53 -14.29
N ILE A 24 19.74 -26.30 -13.74
CA ILE A 24 18.72 -25.67 -12.85
C ILE A 24 18.03 -24.48 -13.53
N SER A 25 18.51 -24.01 -14.68
CA SER A 25 18.08 -22.77 -15.30
C SER A 25 17.28 -22.94 -16.59
N THR A 26 16.43 -23.94 -16.68
CA THR A 26 15.33 -23.81 -17.65
C THR A 26 14.22 -22.98 -16.99
N PRO A 27 13.73 -21.90 -17.62
CA PRO A 27 12.63 -21.09 -17.12
C PRO A 27 11.40 -21.94 -16.73
N ALA A 28 11.25 -23.11 -17.35
CA ALA A 28 10.21 -24.10 -17.07
C ALA A 28 10.22 -24.67 -15.63
N LEU A 29 11.39 -24.87 -15.02
CA LEU A 29 11.46 -25.44 -13.66
C LEU A 29 11.00 -24.45 -12.56
N TRP A 30 11.20 -23.15 -12.77
CA TRP A 30 10.71 -22.12 -11.85
C TRP A 30 9.21 -21.86 -12.01
N ILE A 31 8.65 -22.15 -13.19
CA ILE A 31 7.23 -21.99 -13.48
C ILE A 31 6.44 -23.21 -12.98
N GLN A 32 7.00 -24.42 -13.08
CA GLN A 32 6.32 -25.64 -12.62
C GLN A 32 6.11 -25.70 -11.10
N GLY A 33 6.99 -25.09 -10.30
CA GLY A 33 6.82 -25.02 -8.85
C GLY A 33 5.76 -24.01 -8.37
N ALA A 34 5.29 -23.12 -9.24
CA ALA A 34 4.30 -22.09 -8.90
C ALA A 34 2.87 -22.47 -9.37
N TYR A 35 2.73 -23.46 -10.23
CA TYR A 35 1.46 -23.87 -10.80
C TYR A 35 1.34 -25.40 -10.79
N ALA A 36 0.46 -25.92 -10.01
CA ALA A 36 0.01 -27.30 -10.14
C ALA A 36 -0.88 -27.41 -11.41
N GLY A 37 -0.28 -27.27 -12.60
CA GLY A 37 -0.94 -27.57 -13.84
C GLY A 37 -0.97 -26.50 -14.95
N GLY A 38 -0.14 -25.43 -14.91
CA GLY A 38 -0.28 -24.40 -15.93
C GLY A 38 1.00 -23.75 -16.42
N HIS A 39 1.14 -23.61 -17.69
CA HIS A 39 2.25 -22.97 -18.38
C HIS A 39 2.02 -21.46 -18.51
N GLY A 40 2.71 -20.63 -17.74
CA GLY A 40 2.70 -19.18 -17.92
C GLY A 40 1.62 -18.45 -17.11
N PHE A 41 1.39 -17.19 -17.47
CA PHE A 41 0.33 -16.37 -16.92
C PHE A 41 -1.03 -16.92 -17.28
N ARG A 42 -1.94 -16.95 -16.31
CA ARG A 42 -3.35 -17.15 -16.63
C ARG A 42 -3.80 -15.94 -17.47
N ASN A 43 -4.63 -16.20 -18.47
CA ASN A 43 -5.17 -15.18 -19.36
C ASN A 43 -4.15 -14.49 -20.27
N ASP A 44 -3.23 -15.24 -20.86
CA ASP A 44 -2.31 -14.74 -21.90
C ASP A 44 -3.09 -13.98 -22.99
N PRO A 45 -2.76 -12.70 -23.24
CA PRO A 45 -3.45 -11.87 -24.22
C PRO A 45 -2.95 -12.08 -25.65
N SER A 46 -1.98 -12.96 -25.92
CA SER A 46 -1.31 -13.08 -27.22
C SER A 46 -2.29 -13.23 -28.38
N ASN A 47 -3.33 -14.03 -28.22
CA ASN A 47 -4.35 -14.31 -29.22
C ASN A 47 -5.65 -13.49 -29.08
N LYS A 48 -5.66 -12.43 -28.24
CA LYS A 48 -6.83 -11.58 -28.02
C LYS A 48 -6.67 -10.25 -28.75
N ALA A 49 -7.77 -9.65 -29.20
CA ALA A 49 -7.79 -8.33 -29.80
C ALA A 49 -7.61 -7.22 -28.76
N THR A 50 -8.00 -7.48 -27.53
CA THR A 50 -7.95 -6.53 -26.40
C THR A 50 -7.19 -7.11 -25.22
N VAL A 51 -6.66 -6.22 -24.37
CA VAL A 51 -6.12 -6.53 -23.06
C VAL A 51 -7.13 -6.05 -22.02
N THR A 52 -7.59 -6.95 -21.15
CA THR A 52 -8.52 -6.59 -20.07
C THR A 52 -7.79 -6.41 -18.75
N LEU A 53 -7.99 -5.26 -18.11
CA LEU A 53 -7.52 -4.94 -16.76
C LEU A 53 -8.65 -5.07 -15.73
N GLY A 54 -8.33 -5.42 -14.49
CA GLY A 54 -9.27 -5.43 -13.39
C GLY A 54 -9.03 -4.26 -12.44
N PHE A 55 -10.09 -3.56 -12.03
CA PHE A 55 -10.02 -2.54 -10.98
C PHE A 55 -10.86 -2.96 -9.79
N ASN A 56 -10.20 -3.51 -8.77
CA ASN A 56 -10.81 -4.09 -7.59
C ASN A 56 -10.68 -3.11 -6.43
N VAL A 57 -11.56 -2.13 -6.37
CA VAL A 57 -11.55 -1.02 -5.44
C VAL A 57 -12.75 -1.06 -4.49
N PRO A 58 -12.71 -0.44 -3.31
CA PRO A 58 -13.88 -0.32 -2.45
C PRO A 58 -14.86 0.71 -3.05
N GLN A 59 -15.94 0.22 -3.64
CA GLN A 59 -17.04 1.07 -4.12
C GLN A 59 -18.09 1.28 -3.01
N THR A 60 -18.06 0.43 -1.99
CA THR A 60 -18.82 0.53 -0.75
C THR A 60 -17.94 0.23 0.46
N GLY A 61 -18.42 0.48 1.69
CA GLY A 61 -17.67 0.22 2.92
C GLY A 61 -16.84 1.42 3.40
N ALA A 62 -15.87 1.16 4.30
CA ALA A 62 -15.15 2.21 5.03
C ALA A 62 -14.34 3.16 4.13
N TYR A 63 -13.88 2.70 2.97
CA TYR A 63 -13.05 3.46 2.02
C TYR A 63 -13.74 3.71 0.67
N ALA A 64 -15.07 3.85 0.68
CA ALA A 64 -15.85 4.03 -0.56
C ALA A 64 -15.48 5.30 -1.32
N ASP A 65 -15.20 6.40 -0.63
CA ASP A 65 -14.87 7.68 -1.24
C ASP A 65 -13.48 7.61 -1.92
N GLU A 66 -12.51 7.01 -1.24
CA GLU A 66 -11.17 6.76 -1.78
C GLU A 66 -11.21 5.79 -2.96
N GLY A 67 -12.01 4.74 -2.87
CA GLY A 67 -12.18 3.77 -3.96
C GLY A 67 -12.86 4.37 -5.19
N ALA A 68 -13.81 5.28 -5.00
CA ALA A 68 -14.42 6.02 -6.10
C ALA A 68 -13.40 6.94 -6.81
N ASP A 69 -12.51 7.58 -6.05
CA ASP A 69 -11.45 8.43 -6.61
C ASP A 69 -10.39 7.60 -7.34
N GLU A 70 -9.95 6.50 -6.74
CA GLU A 70 -9.04 5.54 -7.34
C GLU A 70 -9.60 5.00 -8.68
N LEU A 71 -10.89 4.66 -8.71
CA LEU A 71 -11.55 4.18 -9.92
C LEU A 71 -11.63 5.24 -11.02
N ARG A 72 -11.84 6.53 -10.67
CA ARG A 72 -11.78 7.63 -11.64
C ARG A 72 -10.39 7.73 -12.29
N ALA A 73 -9.33 7.64 -11.48
CA ALA A 73 -7.95 7.67 -11.96
C ALA A 73 -7.64 6.49 -12.89
N PHE A 74 -8.08 5.29 -12.56
CA PHE A 74 -7.91 4.10 -13.43
C PHE A 74 -8.64 4.25 -14.76
N LYS A 75 -9.89 4.73 -14.75
CA LYS A 75 -10.65 4.98 -15.98
C LYS A 75 -9.97 6.03 -16.87
N LEU A 76 -9.44 7.08 -16.26
CA LEU A 76 -8.67 8.11 -16.99
C LEU A 76 -7.41 7.50 -17.61
N ALA A 77 -6.67 6.68 -16.87
CA ALA A 77 -5.48 6.01 -17.37
C ALA A 77 -5.79 5.10 -18.57
N VAL A 78 -6.90 4.35 -18.54
CA VAL A 78 -7.33 3.52 -19.68
C VAL A 78 -7.65 4.38 -20.91
N LYS A 79 -8.35 5.51 -20.76
CA LYS A 79 -8.59 6.45 -21.87
C LYS A 79 -7.27 6.93 -22.48
N HIS A 80 -6.33 7.36 -21.65
CA HIS A 80 -5.02 7.82 -22.12
C HIS A 80 -4.22 6.71 -22.82
N LEU A 81 -4.24 5.49 -22.28
CA LEU A 81 -3.59 4.33 -22.92
C LEU A 81 -4.18 4.02 -24.29
N ASN A 82 -5.47 4.19 -24.49
CA ASN A 82 -6.13 3.99 -25.75
C ASN A 82 -5.99 5.18 -26.73
N GLY A 83 -5.31 6.25 -26.34
CA GLY A 83 -5.18 7.47 -27.14
C GLY A 83 -6.45 8.31 -27.22
N GLU A 84 -7.37 8.13 -26.28
CA GLU A 84 -8.63 8.87 -26.21
C GLU A 84 -8.42 10.20 -25.44
N GLY A 85 -9.17 11.22 -25.82
CA GLY A 85 -9.09 12.55 -25.23
C GLY A 85 -7.97 13.40 -25.85
N ASP A 86 -7.62 14.50 -25.19
CA ASP A 86 -6.54 15.41 -25.60
C ASP A 86 -5.13 14.87 -25.29
N GLY A 87 -5.03 13.57 -24.99
CA GLY A 87 -3.80 12.87 -24.66
C GLY A 87 -3.22 13.20 -23.28
N GLY A 88 -3.78 14.18 -22.59
CA GLY A 88 -3.50 14.52 -21.19
C GLY A 88 -2.04 14.39 -20.80
N MET A 89 -1.81 13.90 -19.61
CA MET A 89 -0.47 13.70 -19.03
C MET A 89 0.41 12.75 -19.85
N MET A 90 -0.16 11.79 -20.60
CA MET A 90 0.60 10.85 -21.43
C MET A 90 1.31 11.52 -22.60
N GLN A 91 0.78 12.63 -23.15
CA GLN A 91 1.46 13.42 -24.17
C GLN A 91 2.62 14.24 -23.60
N THR A 92 2.52 14.67 -22.36
CA THR A 92 3.59 15.43 -21.68
C THR A 92 4.69 14.53 -21.15
N MET A 93 4.41 13.24 -20.89
CA MET A 93 5.36 12.25 -20.42
C MET A 93 6.08 11.55 -21.60
N LYS A 94 6.63 12.33 -22.53
CA LYS A 94 7.35 11.86 -23.73
C LYS A 94 8.46 10.81 -23.54
N PRO A 95 9.08 10.61 -22.35
CA PRO A 95 10.12 9.57 -22.24
C PRO A 95 9.60 8.15 -22.08
N MET A 96 8.33 7.96 -21.87
CA MET A 96 7.82 6.59 -21.90
C MET A 96 7.80 6.14 -23.34
N ASN A 97 8.67 5.19 -23.69
CA ASN A 97 8.74 4.52 -25.00
C ASN A 97 7.46 3.71 -25.30
N LEU A 98 6.29 4.34 -25.16
CA LEU A 98 5.02 3.78 -25.57
C LEU A 98 4.99 3.74 -27.09
N LYS A 99 5.20 2.59 -27.66
CA LYS A 99 5.11 2.35 -29.11
C LYS A 99 3.63 2.16 -29.47
N GLY A 100 2.94 3.28 -29.73
CA GLY A 100 1.52 3.26 -30.11
C GLY A 100 0.57 3.28 -28.91
N ASN A 101 -0.72 3.15 -29.18
CA ASN A 101 -1.79 3.15 -28.19
C ASN A 101 -2.01 1.75 -27.61
N GLY A 102 -2.50 1.68 -26.39
CA GLY A 102 -2.85 0.45 -25.71
C GLY A 102 -1.69 -0.24 -24.98
N ILE A 103 -1.89 -1.50 -24.64
CA ILE A 103 -0.90 -2.36 -24.00
C ILE A 103 -0.58 -3.52 -24.97
N LEU A 104 0.70 -3.81 -25.19
CA LEU A 104 1.16 -4.81 -26.13
C LEU A 104 0.62 -4.59 -27.56
N GLY A 105 0.40 -3.33 -27.96
CA GLY A 105 -0.19 -2.97 -29.25
C GLY A 105 -1.68 -3.30 -29.37
N LYS A 106 -2.38 -3.52 -28.26
CA LYS A 106 -3.78 -3.91 -28.21
C LYS A 106 -4.60 -2.89 -27.45
N LYS A 107 -5.86 -2.69 -27.84
CA LYS A 107 -6.80 -1.85 -27.08
C LYS A 107 -6.91 -2.37 -25.64
N VAL A 108 -6.98 -1.44 -24.69
CA VAL A 108 -7.18 -1.75 -23.26
C VAL A 108 -8.67 -1.66 -22.95
N ASP A 109 -9.18 -2.73 -22.37
CA ASP A 109 -10.51 -2.79 -21.78
C ASP A 109 -10.40 -2.99 -20.26
N PHE A 110 -11.47 -2.80 -19.50
CA PHE A 110 -11.45 -3.02 -18.08
C PHE A 110 -12.76 -3.52 -17.49
N VAL A 111 -12.65 -4.19 -16.36
CA VAL A 111 -13.77 -4.58 -15.50
C VAL A 111 -13.53 -4.09 -14.08
N THR A 112 -14.59 -3.96 -13.31
CA THR A 112 -14.53 -3.46 -11.93
C THR A 112 -15.04 -4.48 -10.93
N GLY A 113 -14.51 -4.42 -9.71
CA GLY A 113 -14.98 -5.16 -8.55
C GLY A 113 -15.15 -4.24 -7.36
N ASP A 114 -16.05 -4.60 -6.46
CA ASP A 114 -16.22 -3.93 -5.17
C ASP A 114 -15.60 -4.78 -4.07
N THR A 115 -14.58 -4.23 -3.42
CA THR A 115 -13.92 -4.90 -2.29
C THR A 115 -14.67 -4.74 -0.98
N GLN A 116 -15.60 -3.77 -0.89
CA GLN A 116 -16.31 -3.40 0.37
C GLN A 116 -15.34 -3.12 1.55
N THR A 117 -14.08 -2.86 1.27
CA THR A 117 -12.99 -2.81 2.28
C THR A 117 -12.83 -4.14 3.07
N LYS A 118 -13.31 -5.26 2.52
CA LYS A 118 -13.32 -6.60 3.14
C LYS A 118 -12.54 -7.60 2.29
N SER A 119 -11.68 -8.38 2.93
CA SER A 119 -10.81 -9.36 2.25
C SER A 119 -11.58 -10.42 1.48
N ASP A 120 -12.68 -10.94 2.03
CA ASP A 120 -13.47 -11.99 1.37
C ASP A 120 -14.21 -11.48 0.14
N ALA A 121 -14.85 -10.31 0.22
CA ALA A 121 -15.49 -9.66 -0.92
C ALA A 121 -14.47 -9.35 -2.02
N ALA A 122 -13.30 -8.85 -1.64
CA ALA A 122 -12.22 -8.54 -2.57
C ALA A 122 -11.67 -9.80 -3.26
N ARG A 123 -11.47 -10.90 -2.54
CA ARG A 123 -11.06 -12.19 -3.13
C ARG A 123 -12.11 -12.73 -4.09
N ALA A 124 -13.39 -12.67 -3.71
CA ALA A 124 -14.48 -13.15 -4.56
C ALA A 124 -14.57 -12.35 -5.87
N SER A 125 -14.51 -11.02 -5.81
CA SER A 125 -14.55 -10.17 -7.01
C SER A 125 -13.28 -10.33 -7.87
N ALA A 126 -12.08 -10.40 -7.28
CA ALA A 126 -10.84 -10.67 -8.01
C ALA A 126 -10.87 -12.03 -8.72
N LYS A 127 -11.34 -13.07 -8.02
CA LYS A 127 -11.49 -14.42 -8.62
C LYS A 127 -12.41 -14.39 -9.83
N ARG A 128 -13.57 -13.72 -9.73
CA ARG A 128 -14.50 -13.56 -10.86
C ARG A 128 -13.81 -12.86 -12.04
N MET A 129 -13.14 -11.73 -11.80
CA MET A 129 -12.44 -10.98 -12.84
C MET A 129 -11.38 -11.84 -13.55
N ILE A 130 -10.64 -12.66 -12.80
CA ILE A 130 -9.62 -13.54 -13.37
C ILE A 130 -10.25 -14.68 -14.16
N GLU A 131 -11.26 -15.35 -13.63
CA GLU A 131 -11.82 -16.58 -14.22
C GLU A 131 -12.81 -16.32 -15.34
N LYS A 132 -13.63 -15.28 -15.21
CA LYS A 132 -14.73 -15.00 -16.17
C LYS A 132 -14.40 -13.87 -17.13
N ASP A 133 -13.78 -12.81 -16.63
CA ASP A 133 -13.53 -11.61 -17.44
C ASP A 133 -12.14 -11.65 -18.12
N GLY A 134 -11.29 -12.59 -17.71
CA GLY A 134 -10.01 -12.85 -18.34
C GLY A 134 -8.98 -11.74 -18.15
N VAL A 135 -8.99 -11.06 -17.01
CA VAL A 135 -8.01 -10.00 -16.72
C VAL A 135 -6.60 -10.55 -16.66
N ILE A 136 -5.66 -9.82 -17.25
CA ILE A 136 -4.23 -10.16 -17.21
C ILE A 136 -3.55 -9.61 -15.98
N MET A 137 -4.07 -8.51 -15.44
CA MET A 137 -3.61 -7.82 -14.25
C MET A 137 -4.82 -7.16 -13.58
N PHE A 138 -4.80 -7.09 -12.26
CA PHE A 138 -5.75 -6.24 -11.55
C PHE A 138 -5.03 -5.34 -10.54
N SER A 139 -5.63 -4.19 -10.28
CA SER A 139 -5.13 -3.18 -9.34
C SER A 139 -6.22 -2.76 -8.37
N GLY A 140 -5.83 -2.04 -7.33
CA GLY A 140 -6.71 -1.50 -6.31
C GLY A 140 -6.31 -1.95 -4.91
N GLY A 141 -7.29 -2.13 -4.08
CA GLY A 141 -7.13 -2.56 -2.71
C GLY A 141 -7.54 -1.49 -1.72
N SER A 142 -6.97 -0.28 -1.75
CA SER A 142 -7.13 0.83 -0.78
C SER A 142 -6.89 0.42 0.68
N SER A 143 -7.24 -0.80 1.08
CA SER A 143 -6.93 -1.40 2.38
C SER A 143 -5.76 -2.37 2.27
N SER A 144 -4.75 -2.22 3.12
CA SER A 144 -3.58 -3.13 3.12
C SER A 144 -3.93 -4.56 3.51
N GLY A 145 -4.93 -4.77 4.37
CA GLY A 145 -5.44 -6.10 4.69
C GLY A 145 -6.08 -6.78 3.47
N VAL A 146 -6.83 -6.01 2.68
CA VAL A 146 -7.36 -6.46 1.39
C VAL A 146 -6.23 -6.79 0.41
N ALA A 147 -5.24 -5.90 0.28
CA ALA A 147 -4.11 -6.12 -0.62
C ALA A 147 -3.34 -7.41 -0.33
N VAL A 148 -3.07 -7.71 0.95
CA VAL A 148 -2.43 -8.97 1.38
C VAL A 148 -3.27 -10.18 0.96
N ALA A 149 -4.59 -10.11 1.15
CA ALA A 149 -5.49 -11.22 0.80
C ALA A 149 -5.59 -11.46 -0.72
N VAL A 150 -5.71 -10.37 -1.52
CA VAL A 150 -5.86 -10.53 -2.98
C VAL A 150 -4.55 -10.82 -3.68
N GLN A 151 -3.39 -10.40 -3.16
CA GLN A 151 -2.11 -10.81 -3.75
C GLN A 151 -1.79 -12.28 -3.49
N ALA A 152 -2.27 -12.85 -2.37
CA ALA A 152 -2.20 -14.29 -2.14
C ALA A 152 -3.02 -15.05 -3.20
N LEU A 153 -4.25 -14.60 -3.48
CA LEU A 153 -5.08 -15.12 -4.56
C LEU A 153 -4.43 -14.95 -5.94
N ALA A 154 -3.84 -13.78 -6.20
CA ALA A 154 -3.13 -13.48 -7.44
C ALA A 154 -1.97 -14.48 -7.68
N GLN A 155 -1.22 -14.82 -6.60
CA GLN A 155 -0.19 -15.84 -6.64
C GLN A 155 -0.76 -17.23 -6.93
N GLU A 156 -1.86 -17.61 -6.29
CA GLU A 156 -2.54 -18.91 -6.50
C GLU A 156 -3.04 -19.05 -7.95
N MET A 157 -3.53 -17.96 -8.51
CA MET A 157 -4.15 -17.96 -9.83
C MET A 157 -3.23 -17.52 -10.98
N GLY A 158 -2.00 -17.12 -10.69
CA GLY A 158 -1.02 -16.72 -11.69
C GLY A 158 -1.38 -15.43 -12.43
N THR A 159 -1.90 -14.47 -11.73
CA THR A 159 -2.31 -13.19 -12.28
C THR A 159 -1.56 -12.06 -11.55
N ILE A 160 -1.14 -11.02 -12.26
CA ILE A 160 -0.46 -9.88 -11.64
C ILE A 160 -1.43 -9.08 -10.80
N PHE A 161 -1.02 -8.76 -9.57
CA PHE A 161 -1.67 -7.77 -8.72
C PHE A 161 -0.75 -6.56 -8.52
N MET A 162 -1.27 -5.38 -8.83
CA MET A 162 -0.61 -4.10 -8.57
C MET A 162 -1.33 -3.41 -7.40
N ALA A 163 -0.69 -3.38 -6.23
CA ALA A 163 -1.23 -2.70 -5.07
C ALA A 163 -1.31 -1.19 -5.32
N GLY A 164 -2.52 -0.64 -5.20
CA GLY A 164 -2.85 0.77 -5.37
C GLY A 164 -2.56 1.59 -4.11
N LEU A 165 -3.61 2.10 -3.47
CA LEU A 165 -3.52 2.92 -2.24
C LEU A 165 -3.28 2.09 -0.98
N THR A 166 -2.28 1.22 -0.96
CA THR A 166 -1.99 0.32 0.17
C THR A 166 -0.57 0.54 0.68
N HIS A 167 -0.42 1.00 1.91
CA HIS A 167 0.85 1.51 2.43
C HIS A 167 1.53 0.62 3.48
N SER A 168 0.94 -0.55 3.87
CA SER A 168 1.61 -1.45 4.81
C SER A 168 2.97 -1.93 4.28
N ASN A 169 3.97 -1.99 5.15
CA ASN A 169 5.26 -2.59 4.85
C ASN A 169 5.12 -4.07 4.46
N ASP A 170 4.13 -4.75 5.03
CA ASP A 170 3.92 -6.19 4.87
C ASP A 170 3.62 -6.60 3.44
N THR A 171 2.92 -5.76 2.67
CA THR A 171 2.50 -6.07 1.29
C THR A 171 3.67 -6.48 0.39
N THR A 172 4.82 -5.80 0.50
CA THR A 172 6.04 -6.15 -0.23
C THR A 172 7.17 -6.63 0.69
N GLY A 173 6.88 -6.77 1.98
CA GLY A 173 7.74 -7.33 3.03
C GLY A 173 7.44 -8.80 3.33
N LYS A 174 6.94 -9.09 4.54
CA LYS A 174 6.70 -10.47 5.01
C LYS A 174 5.62 -11.22 4.21
N ASP A 175 4.61 -10.50 3.71
CA ASP A 175 3.50 -11.08 2.95
C ASP A 175 3.69 -11.01 1.42
N ARG A 176 4.89 -10.60 0.96
CA ARG A 176 5.18 -10.48 -0.48
C ARG A 176 4.86 -11.75 -1.25
N ARG A 177 4.40 -11.58 -2.48
CA ARG A 177 4.18 -12.67 -3.44
C ARG A 177 4.85 -12.32 -4.78
N ARG A 178 5.20 -13.34 -5.56
CA ARG A 178 5.90 -13.18 -6.84
C ARG A 178 5.10 -12.33 -7.83
N TYR A 179 3.78 -12.44 -7.83
CA TYR A 179 2.88 -11.69 -8.71
C TYR A 179 2.30 -10.43 -8.08
N GLY A 180 2.74 -10.09 -6.85
CA GLY A 180 2.34 -8.88 -6.15
C GLY A 180 3.37 -7.77 -6.34
N PHE A 181 2.91 -6.62 -6.79
CA PHE A 181 3.71 -5.41 -6.98
C PHE A 181 3.08 -4.23 -6.26
N ARG A 182 3.88 -3.19 -6.03
CA ARG A 182 3.47 -1.92 -5.46
C ARG A 182 3.98 -0.77 -6.32
N HIS A 183 3.18 0.23 -6.56
CA HIS A 183 3.62 1.48 -7.18
C HIS A 183 3.58 2.69 -6.22
N PHE A 184 3.17 2.48 -4.98
CA PHE A 184 2.99 3.52 -3.96
C PHE A 184 4.04 3.37 -2.84
N PHE A 185 4.30 4.46 -2.08
CA PHE A 185 5.18 4.39 -0.91
C PHE A 185 4.60 3.51 0.20
N ASN A 186 5.44 3.09 1.14
CA ASN A 186 5.02 2.30 2.30
C ASN A 186 5.16 3.11 3.61
N ALA A 187 4.69 2.54 4.70
CA ALA A 187 4.71 3.18 6.02
C ALA A 187 6.12 3.52 6.51
N HIS A 188 7.11 2.67 6.20
CA HIS A 188 8.51 2.96 6.54
C HIS A 188 9.01 4.23 5.83
N MET A 189 8.72 4.37 4.53
CA MET A 189 9.09 5.57 3.77
C MET A 189 8.37 6.81 4.30
N SER A 190 7.10 6.69 4.69
CA SER A 190 6.33 7.76 5.32
C SER A 190 6.96 8.21 6.64
N GLY A 191 7.26 7.28 7.55
CA GLY A 191 7.91 7.58 8.82
C GLY A 191 9.28 8.24 8.64
N ALA A 192 10.11 7.70 7.76
CA ALA A 192 11.45 8.22 7.48
C ALA A 192 11.42 9.63 6.86
N ALA A 193 10.43 9.93 6.01
CA ALA A 193 10.28 11.26 5.41
C ALA A 193 9.73 12.29 6.39
N LEU A 194 8.80 11.88 7.27
CA LEU A 194 8.15 12.80 8.22
C LEU A 194 9.03 13.13 9.44
N ALA A 195 9.78 12.18 9.96
CA ALA A 195 10.50 12.37 11.22
C ALA A 195 11.42 13.60 11.22
N PRO A 196 12.26 13.89 10.20
CA PRO A 196 13.07 15.12 10.20
C PRO A 196 12.24 16.40 10.08
N VAL A 197 11.09 16.36 9.40
CA VAL A 197 10.17 17.51 9.31
C VAL A 197 9.52 17.77 10.66
N LEU A 198 9.05 16.72 11.34
CA LEU A 198 8.45 16.80 12.67
C LEU A 198 9.44 17.31 13.71
N GLN A 199 10.72 16.89 13.63
CA GLN A 199 11.77 17.40 14.50
C GLN A 199 12.01 18.90 14.27
N ALA A 200 12.12 19.31 13.02
CA ALA A 200 12.39 20.71 12.67
C ALA A 200 11.25 21.65 13.13
N GLU A 201 9.99 21.18 13.03
CA GLU A 201 8.81 21.98 13.37
C GLU A 201 8.48 21.95 14.87
N TYR A 202 8.55 20.79 15.50
CA TYR A 202 8.07 20.59 16.87
C TYR A 202 9.15 20.29 17.90
N GLY A 203 10.41 20.15 17.47
CA GLY A 203 11.56 19.88 18.33
C GLY A 203 11.68 18.44 18.80
N ASP A 204 12.62 18.25 19.73
CA ASP A 204 12.95 16.95 20.31
C ASP A 204 12.07 16.62 21.54
N GLU A 205 12.16 15.35 21.97
CA GLU A 205 11.65 14.86 23.27
C GLU A 205 10.14 15.07 23.47
N ARG A 206 9.34 14.83 22.43
CA ARG A 206 7.87 14.85 22.54
C ARG A 206 7.35 13.58 23.22
N GLN A 207 6.26 13.72 23.95
CA GLN A 207 5.52 12.62 24.58
C GLN A 207 4.32 12.26 23.72
N VAL A 208 4.36 11.10 23.09
CA VAL A 208 3.46 10.75 21.97
C VAL A 208 2.41 9.73 22.40
N TYR A 209 1.15 10.03 22.11
CA TYR A 209 0.05 9.09 22.18
C TYR A 209 -0.36 8.68 20.76
N HIS A 210 -0.55 7.40 20.49
CA HIS A 210 -1.00 6.91 19.18
C HIS A 210 -2.43 6.41 19.26
N LEU A 211 -3.30 6.85 18.33
CA LEU A 211 -4.54 6.20 17.99
C LEU A 211 -4.38 5.55 16.62
N THR A 212 -4.66 4.27 16.55
CA THR A 212 -4.26 3.47 15.39
C THR A 212 -5.40 2.55 14.94
N ALA A 213 -5.80 2.67 13.69
CA ALA A 213 -6.77 1.78 13.08
C ALA A 213 -6.28 0.32 13.11
N ASP A 214 -7.12 -0.59 13.61
CA ASP A 214 -6.75 -1.97 13.91
C ASP A 214 -6.72 -2.87 12.67
N TYR A 215 -5.77 -2.60 11.77
CA TYR A 215 -5.51 -3.42 10.58
C TYR A 215 -4.06 -3.23 10.06
N ASN A 216 -3.66 -4.01 9.08
CA ASN A 216 -2.27 -4.12 8.60
C ASN A 216 -1.54 -2.79 8.35
N TRP A 217 -2.21 -1.79 7.75
CA TRP A 217 -1.55 -0.51 7.53
C TRP A 217 -1.38 0.25 8.84
N GLY A 218 -2.42 0.34 9.67
CA GLY A 218 -2.35 1.05 10.95
C GLY A 218 -1.18 0.54 11.80
N TRP A 219 -1.04 -0.78 11.94
CA TRP A 219 0.08 -1.38 12.69
C TRP A 219 1.43 -1.03 12.08
N SER A 220 1.51 -1.08 10.74
CA SER A 220 2.74 -0.77 10.00
C SER A 220 3.12 0.71 10.12
N GLN A 221 2.13 1.61 10.05
CA GLN A 221 2.33 3.06 10.14
C GLN A 221 2.75 3.47 11.55
N GLU A 222 2.06 2.95 12.58
CA GLU A 222 2.43 3.20 13.97
C GLU A 222 3.87 2.79 14.25
N ALA A 223 4.22 1.54 13.95
CA ALA A 223 5.58 1.06 14.19
C ALA A 223 6.64 1.87 13.43
N SER A 224 6.33 2.29 12.19
CA SER A 224 7.26 3.03 11.36
C SER A 224 7.45 4.47 11.84
N ILE A 225 6.40 5.17 12.26
CA ILE A 225 6.52 6.55 12.76
C ILE A 225 7.15 6.59 14.15
N GLN A 226 6.83 5.62 15.03
CA GLN A 226 7.48 5.47 16.35
C GLN A 226 8.99 5.27 16.17
N ASP A 227 9.41 4.31 15.36
CA ASP A 227 10.84 4.03 15.14
C ASP A 227 11.58 5.25 14.55
N ALA A 228 10.97 5.90 13.56
CA ALA A 228 11.60 7.03 12.89
C ALA A 228 11.73 8.26 13.79
N THR A 229 10.67 8.63 14.52
CA THR A 229 10.70 9.81 15.42
C THR A 229 11.54 9.56 16.68
N ALA A 230 11.55 8.34 17.22
CA ALA A 230 12.43 7.99 18.33
C ALA A 230 13.91 8.10 17.93
N LYS A 231 14.29 7.64 16.75
CA LYS A 231 15.68 7.72 16.25
C LYS A 231 16.07 9.14 15.87
N GLN A 232 15.18 9.90 15.26
CA GLN A 232 15.46 11.23 14.73
C GLN A 232 15.44 12.31 15.81
N ALA A 233 14.50 12.24 16.75
CA ALA A 233 14.18 13.35 17.65
C ALA A 233 13.95 12.93 19.11
N ASN A 234 14.30 11.71 19.51
CA ASN A 234 14.05 11.15 20.84
C ASN A 234 12.58 11.25 21.30
N TRP A 235 11.64 11.18 20.38
CA TRP A 235 10.22 11.16 20.72
C TRP A 235 9.88 9.86 21.46
N ASN A 236 9.15 9.96 22.56
CA ASN A 236 8.80 8.83 23.41
C ASN A 236 7.30 8.50 23.29
N THR A 237 6.98 7.26 22.97
CA THR A 237 5.58 6.78 22.97
C THR A 237 5.14 6.50 24.40
N VAL A 238 4.20 7.28 24.92
CA VAL A 238 3.60 7.07 26.25
C VAL A 238 2.47 6.05 26.20
N ASN A 239 1.74 5.98 25.08
CA ASN A 239 0.70 4.96 24.87
C ASN A 239 0.35 4.79 23.38
N ALA A 240 -0.19 3.63 23.04
CA ALA A 240 -0.70 3.31 21.70
C ALA A 240 -1.97 2.47 21.84
N VAL A 241 -3.08 2.94 21.27
CA VAL A 241 -4.39 2.31 21.39
C VAL A 241 -4.94 1.97 20.00
N ARG A 242 -5.49 0.77 19.87
CA ARG A 242 -6.15 0.31 18.64
C ARG A 242 -7.60 0.76 18.61
N THR A 243 -8.03 1.23 17.45
CA THR A 243 -9.42 1.63 17.19
C THR A 243 -10.00 0.77 16.08
N PRO A 244 -11.28 0.40 16.15
CA PRO A 244 -11.92 -0.34 15.07
C PRO A 244 -11.90 0.44 13.74
N LEU A 245 -11.65 -0.27 12.63
CA LEU A 245 -11.76 0.31 11.30
C LEU A 245 -13.22 0.69 10.99
N GLY A 246 -13.44 1.91 10.54
CA GLY A 246 -14.76 2.45 10.22
C GLY A 246 -15.51 2.97 11.45
N ALA A 247 -14.80 3.32 12.53
CA ALA A 247 -15.41 3.92 13.71
C ALA A 247 -16.01 5.31 13.41
N GLY A 248 -17.23 5.55 13.88
CA GLY A 248 -17.87 6.87 13.78
C GLY A 248 -17.59 7.76 14.99
N ASP A 249 -17.33 7.15 16.16
CA ASP A 249 -17.09 7.83 17.42
C ASP A 249 -15.75 7.44 18.01
N PHE A 250 -14.91 8.44 18.24
CA PHE A 250 -13.56 8.32 18.82
C PHE A 250 -13.48 8.91 20.22
N SER A 251 -14.57 9.41 20.81
CA SER A 251 -14.58 10.10 22.10
C SER A 251 -13.97 9.27 23.24
N GLN A 252 -14.29 7.98 23.29
CA GLN A 252 -13.73 7.04 24.28
C GLN A 252 -12.22 6.82 24.13
N TYR A 253 -11.65 7.03 22.94
CA TYR A 253 -10.21 6.90 22.67
C TYR A 253 -9.48 8.22 22.87
N ILE A 254 -10.14 9.36 22.64
CA ILE A 254 -9.57 10.71 22.80
C ILE A 254 -9.54 11.13 24.28
N THR A 255 -10.57 10.80 25.05
CA THR A 255 -10.64 11.16 26.47
C THR A 255 -9.42 10.75 27.28
N PRO A 256 -8.84 9.51 27.14
CA PRO A 256 -7.61 9.14 27.82
C PRO A 256 -6.39 9.96 27.40
N VAL A 257 -6.35 10.48 26.17
CA VAL A 257 -5.24 11.32 25.69
C VAL A 257 -5.10 12.60 26.53
N LEU A 258 -6.23 13.20 26.91
CA LEU A 258 -6.27 14.42 27.71
C LEU A 258 -5.51 14.30 29.05
N ASN A 259 -5.46 13.09 29.62
CA ASN A 259 -4.88 12.82 30.92
C ASN A 259 -3.60 11.97 30.88
N SER A 260 -3.08 11.71 29.68
CA SER A 260 -1.94 10.80 29.48
C SER A 260 -0.57 11.43 29.75
N GLY A 261 -0.49 12.76 29.84
CA GLY A 261 0.77 13.48 29.83
C GLY A 261 1.42 13.61 28.45
N ALA A 262 0.77 13.12 27.39
CA ALA A 262 1.22 13.34 26.03
C ALA A 262 1.06 14.82 25.63
N ASP A 263 2.00 15.29 24.83
CA ASP A 263 1.96 16.60 24.16
C ASP A 263 1.77 16.46 22.64
N THR A 264 1.70 15.25 22.17
CA THR A 264 1.51 14.92 20.74
C THR A 264 0.58 13.73 20.59
N LEU A 265 -0.42 13.87 19.70
CA LEU A 265 -1.30 12.78 19.25
C LEU A 265 -0.97 12.42 17.81
N VAL A 266 -0.63 11.18 17.56
CA VAL A 266 -0.47 10.65 16.20
C VAL A 266 -1.71 9.84 15.83
N LEU A 267 -2.41 10.28 14.78
CA LEU A 267 -3.57 9.60 14.23
C LEU A 267 -3.13 8.71 13.06
N ASN A 268 -2.87 7.43 13.34
CA ASN A 268 -2.61 6.41 12.31
C ASN A 268 -3.95 5.94 11.72
N HIS A 269 -4.74 6.90 11.24
CA HIS A 269 -6.05 6.74 10.65
C HIS A 269 -6.04 7.19 9.18
N TYR A 270 -6.98 6.70 8.39
CA TYR A 270 -7.14 7.03 6.98
C TYR A 270 -8.62 7.20 6.63
N GLY A 271 -8.93 7.97 5.59
CA GLY A 271 -10.28 8.18 5.12
C GLY A 271 -11.19 8.79 6.19
N LYS A 272 -12.40 8.27 6.32
CA LYS A 272 -13.39 8.76 7.32
C LYS A 272 -12.94 8.61 8.77
N ASP A 273 -12.14 7.58 9.08
CA ASP A 273 -11.62 7.41 10.44
C ASP A 273 -10.71 8.58 10.83
N MET A 274 -9.87 9.05 9.89
CA MET A 274 -9.01 10.23 10.12
C MET A 274 -9.87 11.49 10.27
N VAL A 275 -10.82 11.71 9.39
CA VAL A 275 -11.72 12.88 9.47
C VAL A 275 -12.44 12.92 10.82
N ASN A 276 -13.04 11.81 11.22
CA ASN A 276 -13.79 11.72 12.47
C ASN A 276 -12.87 11.91 13.70
N SER A 277 -11.74 11.21 13.74
CA SER A 277 -10.83 11.30 14.90
C SER A 277 -10.18 12.67 15.03
N LEU A 278 -9.78 13.30 13.92
CA LEU A 278 -9.22 14.66 13.94
C LEU A 278 -10.27 15.69 14.39
N THR A 279 -11.46 15.67 13.78
CA THR A 279 -12.55 16.59 14.12
C THR A 279 -12.91 16.47 15.60
N GLN A 280 -13.01 15.24 16.11
CA GLN A 280 -13.30 15.04 17.54
C GLN A 280 -12.13 15.43 18.43
N ALA A 281 -10.87 15.21 18.02
CA ALA A 281 -9.70 15.68 18.79
C ALA A 281 -9.72 17.21 18.96
N VAL A 282 -10.07 17.95 17.89
CA VAL A 282 -10.25 19.42 17.95
C VAL A 282 -11.43 19.79 18.85
N GLN A 283 -12.58 19.15 18.72
CA GLN A 283 -13.77 19.42 19.56
C GLN A 283 -13.53 19.14 21.03
N PHE A 284 -12.64 18.21 21.38
CA PHE A 284 -12.21 17.94 22.76
C PHE A 284 -11.17 18.94 23.27
N GLY A 285 -10.81 19.96 22.47
CA GLY A 285 -9.89 21.03 22.88
C GLY A 285 -8.43 20.59 22.98
N LEU A 286 -8.02 19.52 22.26
CA LEU A 286 -6.63 19.05 22.32
C LEU A 286 -5.66 20.10 21.79
N LEU A 287 -6.02 20.84 20.72
CA LEU A 287 -5.15 21.86 20.13
C LEU A 287 -5.00 23.11 20.99
N ASP A 288 -5.93 23.36 21.93
CA ASP A 288 -5.86 24.48 22.88
C ASP A 288 -5.05 24.16 24.12
N LYS A 289 -4.51 22.95 24.21
CA LYS A 289 -3.83 22.43 25.39
C LYS A 289 -2.32 22.67 25.32
N GLN A 290 -1.73 22.96 26.50
CA GLN A 290 -0.28 22.92 26.70
C GLN A 290 0.09 21.82 27.69
N VAL A 291 1.16 21.10 27.41
CA VAL A 291 1.72 20.07 28.30
C VAL A 291 3.22 20.32 28.45
N ASN A 292 3.65 20.52 29.70
CA ASN A 292 5.05 20.81 30.04
C ASN A 292 5.64 22.01 29.26
N GLY A 293 4.82 23.04 29.01
CA GLY A 293 5.21 24.22 28.25
C GLY A 293 5.31 24.07 26.76
N LYS A 294 4.86 22.94 26.21
CA LYS A 294 4.76 22.67 24.76
C LYS A 294 3.30 22.71 24.34
N ASP A 295 3.02 23.36 23.23
CA ASP A 295 1.70 23.31 22.59
C ASP A 295 1.39 21.88 22.13
N PHE A 296 0.15 21.46 22.34
CA PHE A 296 -0.31 20.13 21.93
C PHE A 296 -0.39 20.03 20.41
N THR A 297 0.16 18.97 19.85
CA THR A 297 0.25 18.78 18.41
C THR A 297 -0.50 17.53 17.97
N VAL A 298 -1.21 17.60 16.84
CA VAL A 298 -1.80 16.45 16.18
C VAL A 298 -1.07 16.16 14.87
N VAL A 299 -0.58 14.93 14.72
CA VAL A 299 0.16 14.47 13.55
C VAL A 299 -0.67 13.43 12.80
N VAL A 300 -0.84 13.64 11.49
CA VAL A 300 -1.51 12.71 10.58
C VAL A 300 -0.50 12.22 9.54
N PRO A 301 0.07 11.01 9.69
CA PRO A 301 1.16 10.53 8.83
C PRO A 301 0.75 10.28 7.38
N LEU A 302 -0.52 10.06 7.11
CA LEU A 302 -1.06 9.88 5.76
C LEU A 302 -2.26 10.80 5.58
N PHE A 303 -2.12 11.78 4.68
CA PHE A 303 -3.12 12.80 4.45
C PHE A 303 -3.43 12.95 2.96
N SER A 304 -4.68 13.16 2.62
CA SER A 304 -5.13 13.33 1.24
C SER A 304 -6.06 14.55 1.10
N ARG A 305 -6.25 14.98 -0.15
CA ARG A 305 -7.21 16.05 -0.45
C ARG A 305 -8.63 15.71 0.01
N LEU A 306 -9.06 14.47 -0.14
CA LEU A 306 -10.40 14.02 0.31
C LEU A 306 -10.53 14.16 1.82
N MET A 307 -9.50 13.77 2.58
CA MET A 307 -9.47 13.92 4.02
C MET A 307 -9.46 15.40 4.44
N ALA A 308 -8.71 16.26 3.73
CA ALA A 308 -8.71 17.71 3.96
C ALA A 308 -10.11 18.31 3.77
N GLN A 309 -10.78 17.94 2.69
CA GLN A 309 -12.14 18.39 2.41
C GLN A 309 -13.14 17.90 3.47
N GLY A 310 -12.99 16.65 3.94
CA GLY A 310 -13.84 16.07 4.98
C GLY A 310 -13.63 16.72 6.36
N ALA A 311 -12.38 17.02 6.73
CA ALA A 311 -12.05 17.63 8.02
C ALA A 311 -12.40 19.14 8.08
N GLY A 312 -12.44 19.83 6.91
CA GLY A 312 -12.86 21.23 6.81
C GLY A 312 -12.08 22.15 7.73
N GLU A 313 -12.78 22.87 8.62
CA GLU A 313 -12.17 23.83 9.56
C GLU A 313 -11.23 23.18 10.60
N SER A 314 -11.37 21.87 10.85
CA SER A 314 -10.55 21.16 11.85
C SER A 314 -9.07 21.03 11.47
N ILE A 315 -8.68 21.43 10.27
CA ILE A 315 -7.28 21.44 9.81
C ILE A 315 -6.67 22.85 9.78
N LYS A 316 -7.40 23.86 10.18
CA LYS A 316 -6.92 25.24 10.33
C LYS A 316 -6.37 25.46 11.71
#